data_34cb0f2d49cf4e764479d0c0f138cbe2
#
_entry.id   34cb0f2d49cf4e764479d0c0f138cbe2
#
_cell.length_a   1.000
_cell.length_b   1.000
_cell.length_c   1.000
_cell.angle_alpha   90.00
_cell.angle_beta   90.00
_cell.angle_gamma   90.00
#
_symmetry.space_group_name_H-M   'P 1'
#
loop_
_entity.id
_entity.type
_entity.pdbx_description
1 polymer ?
#
loop_
_entity_poly.entity_id
_entity_poly.type
_entity_poly.pdbx_seq_one_letter_code
_entity_poly.pdbx_strand_id
1 'polypeptide(L)' 'MLIATWNVNSLKARMPRVEEWLARVQPDVLCMQETKLANDKFPVAEIAALGYESAHFGQGQWNGVA' A
#
# COMPACT_ATOMS: atom_id res chain seq x y z
N MET A 1 -7.61 14.73 10.78
CA MET A 1 -7.34 13.67 9.77
C MET A 1 -5.85 13.48 9.64
N LEU A 2 -5.39 12.25 9.69
CA LEU A 2 -3.99 11.92 9.48
C LEU A 2 -3.79 11.34 8.08
N ILE A 3 -3.03 12.05 7.26
CA ILE A 3 -2.69 11.61 5.90
C ILE A 3 -1.19 11.37 5.85
N ALA A 4 -0.80 10.18 5.39
CA ALA A 4 0.60 9.80 5.27
C ALA A 4 0.95 9.49 3.82
N THR A 5 2.23 9.65 3.49
CA THR A 5 2.75 9.28 2.18
C THR A 5 4.04 8.49 2.38
N TRP A 6 4.24 7.45 1.56
CA TRP A 6 5.35 6.53 1.74
C TRP A 6 5.79 5.97 0.40
N ASN A 7 7.03 6.24 0.00
CA ASN A 7 7.62 5.54 -1.12
C ASN A 7 8.11 4.18 -0.61
N VAL A 8 7.35 3.13 -0.93
CA VAL A 8 7.60 1.80 -0.36
C VAL A 8 8.71 1.04 -1.08
N ASN A 9 9.10 1.46 -2.27
CA ASN A 9 10.14 0.81 -3.06
C ASN A 9 9.93 -0.71 -3.10
N SER A 10 8.82 -1.13 -3.68
CA SER A 10 8.28 -2.48 -3.73
C SER A 10 7.39 -2.80 -2.52
N LEU A 11 6.08 -2.74 -2.75
CA LEU A 11 5.11 -3.06 -1.70
C LEU A 11 5.23 -4.51 -1.25
N LYS A 12 5.49 -5.44 -2.19
CA LYS A 12 5.65 -6.85 -1.84
C LYS A 12 6.74 -7.05 -0.79
N ALA A 13 7.87 -6.36 -0.96
CA ALA A 13 8.99 -6.48 -0.03
C ALA A 13 8.69 -5.81 1.32
N ARG A 14 7.86 -4.76 1.32
CA ARG A 14 7.57 -3.96 2.51
C ARG A 14 6.25 -4.30 3.18
N MET A 15 5.47 -5.22 2.61
CA MET A 15 4.11 -5.49 3.12
C MET A 15 4.07 -5.80 4.61
N PRO A 16 4.95 -6.62 5.19
CA PRO A 16 4.93 -6.85 6.63
C PRO A 16 5.10 -5.57 7.46
N ARG A 17 5.95 -4.66 6.99
CA ARG A 17 6.16 -3.37 7.68
C ARG A 17 4.97 -2.44 7.51
N VAL A 18 4.37 -2.43 6.32
CA VAL A 18 3.18 -1.63 6.04
C VAL A 18 2.02 -2.10 6.92
N GLU A 19 1.81 -3.40 7.02
CA GLU A 19 0.75 -3.96 7.86
C GLU A 19 0.95 -3.57 9.33
N GLU A 20 2.15 -3.73 9.85
CA GLU A 20 2.47 -3.35 11.23
C GLU A 20 2.23 -1.87 11.47
N TRP A 21 2.71 -1.03 10.55
CA TRP A 21 2.59 0.41 10.68
C TRP A 21 1.14 0.86 10.62
N LEU A 22 0.33 0.31 9.69
CA LEU A 22 -1.09 0.63 9.60
C LEU A 22 -1.84 0.23 10.86
N ALA A 23 -1.52 -0.91 11.43
CA ALA A 23 -2.16 -1.36 12.67
C ALA A 23 -1.80 -0.47 13.85
N ARG A 24 -0.58 0.04 13.90
CA ARG A 24 -0.08 0.84 15.00
C ARG A 24 -0.50 2.32 14.90
N VAL A 25 -0.33 2.92 13.73
CA VAL A 25 -0.54 4.35 13.52
C VAL A 25 -1.99 4.67 13.17
N GLN A 26 -2.62 3.80 12.40
CA GLN A 26 -4.01 3.94 11.94
C GLN A 26 -4.29 5.29 11.27
N PRO A 27 -3.53 5.63 10.21
CA PRO A 27 -3.79 6.87 9.48
C PRO A 27 -5.16 6.79 8.79
N ASP A 28 -5.76 7.93 8.50
CA ASP A 28 -6.99 7.97 7.72
C ASP A 28 -6.73 7.64 6.26
N VAL A 29 -5.62 8.14 5.71
CA VAL A 29 -5.22 7.90 4.34
C VAL A 29 -3.72 7.60 4.29
N LEU A 30 -3.35 6.58 3.52
CA LEU A 30 -1.96 6.31 3.19
C LEU A 30 -1.79 6.31 1.68
N CYS A 31 -0.93 7.18 1.17
CA CYS A 31 -0.56 7.23 -0.24
C CYS A 31 0.80 6.56 -0.41
N MET A 32 0.88 5.53 -1.23
CA MET A 32 2.11 4.79 -1.47
C MET A 32 2.61 5.01 -2.89
N GLN A 33 3.91 5.17 -3.04
CA GLN A 33 4.58 5.29 -4.34
C GLN A 33 5.55 4.13 -4.53
N GLU A 34 5.84 3.81 -5.78
CA GLU A 34 6.73 2.73 -6.20
C GLU A 34 6.31 1.39 -5.62
N THR A 35 5.03 1.07 -5.77
CA THR A 35 4.50 -0.23 -5.33
C THR A 35 5.09 -1.38 -6.11
N LYS A 36 5.46 -1.17 -7.38
CA LYS A 36 6.10 -2.14 -8.27
C LYS A 36 5.28 -3.42 -8.44
N LEU A 37 3.96 -3.26 -8.52
CA LEU A 37 3.02 -4.36 -8.71
C LEU A 37 2.07 -4.04 -9.85
N ALA A 38 1.68 -5.08 -10.61
CA ALA A 38 0.55 -4.98 -11.52
C ALA A 38 -0.74 -4.89 -10.69
N ASN A 39 -1.80 -4.34 -11.29
CA ASN A 39 -3.04 -4.13 -10.55
C ASN A 39 -3.64 -5.43 -10.00
N ASP A 40 -3.54 -6.53 -10.77
CA ASP A 40 -4.06 -7.82 -10.34
C ASP A 40 -3.22 -8.48 -9.22
N LYS A 41 -2.03 -7.95 -8.95
CA LYS A 41 -1.14 -8.44 -7.89
C LYS A 41 -1.23 -7.60 -6.62
N PHE A 42 -1.94 -6.48 -6.66
CA PHE A 42 -2.06 -5.61 -5.51
C PHE A 42 -2.83 -6.32 -4.39
N PRO A 43 -2.35 -6.28 -3.13
CA PRO A 43 -2.94 -7.05 -2.03
C PRO A 43 -4.22 -6.41 -1.47
N VAL A 44 -5.27 -6.36 -2.28
CA VAL A 44 -6.56 -5.73 -1.91
C VAL A 44 -7.17 -6.40 -0.69
N ALA A 45 -7.17 -7.74 -0.65
CA ALA A 45 -7.79 -8.49 0.44
C ALA A 45 -7.06 -8.28 1.77
N GLU A 46 -5.73 -8.28 1.74
CA GLU A 46 -4.92 -8.07 2.94
C GLU A 46 -5.12 -6.66 3.50
N ILE A 47 -5.20 -5.68 2.61
CA ILE A 47 -5.43 -4.29 3.01
C ILE A 47 -6.86 -4.10 3.53
N ALA A 48 -7.83 -4.75 2.91
CA ALA A 48 -9.22 -4.72 3.39
C ALA A 48 -9.33 -5.33 4.79
N ALA A 49 -8.58 -6.39 5.07
CA ALA A 49 -8.55 -7.01 6.39
C ALA A 49 -8.03 -6.06 7.47
N LEU A 50 -7.25 -5.05 7.09
CA LEU A 50 -6.77 -4.02 8.00
C LEU A 50 -7.76 -2.86 8.17
N GLY A 51 -8.91 -2.92 7.49
CA GLY A 51 -9.95 -1.89 7.59
C GLY A 51 -9.83 -0.77 6.56
N TYR A 52 -9.11 -0.99 5.46
CA TYR A 52 -8.88 0.04 4.44
C TYR A 52 -9.46 -0.35 3.09
N GLU A 53 -10.06 0.62 2.42
CA GLU A 53 -10.33 0.52 0.99
C GLU A 53 -9.08 0.96 0.23
N SER A 54 -8.86 0.40 -0.96
CA SER A 54 -7.68 0.73 -1.74
C SER A 54 -7.99 0.99 -3.20
N ALA A 55 -7.15 1.84 -3.81
CA ALA A 55 -7.12 2.06 -5.25
C ALA A 55 -5.67 1.99 -5.69
N HIS A 56 -5.40 1.29 -6.78
CA HIS A 56 -4.04 1.07 -7.24
C HIS A 56 -3.95 1.24 -8.76
N PHE A 57 -2.86 1.86 -9.20
CA PHE A 57 -2.50 1.92 -10.60
C PHE A 57 -1.02 1.56 -10.74
N GLY A 58 -0.75 0.43 -11.39
CA GLY A 58 0.61 -0.09 -11.51
C GLY A 58 0.91 -0.66 -12.88
N GLN A 59 2.20 -0.76 -13.19
CA GLN A 59 2.72 -1.24 -14.47
C GLN A 59 3.52 -2.54 -14.32
N GLY A 60 3.36 -3.24 -13.21
CA GLY A 60 4.14 -4.41 -12.89
C GLY A 60 5.34 -4.06 -12.05
N GLN A 61 6.53 -4.56 -12.41
CA GLN A 61 7.73 -4.42 -11.57
C GLN A 61 8.30 -3.00 -11.49
N TRP A 62 7.71 -2.04 -12.19
CA TRP A 62 8.18 -0.66 -12.24
C TRP A 62 7.08 0.30 -11.79
N ASN A 63 7.44 1.39 -11.10
CA ASN A 63 6.53 2.45 -10.69
C ASN A 63 5.35 1.90 -9.86
N GLY A 64 4.19 2.54 -9.96
CA GLY A 64 2.99 2.15 -9.27
C GLY A 64 2.65 3.07 -8.09
N VAL A 65 1.37 3.38 -7.96
CA VAL A 65 0.84 4.20 -6.87
C VAL A 65 -0.40 3.55 -6.29
N ALA A 66 -0.61 3.77 -4.99
CA ALA A 66 -1.80 3.28 -4.27
C ALA A 66 -2.21 4.24 -3.16
#